data_8525220e08514154958bfb789795409c
#
_entry.id   8525220e08514154958bfb789795409c
#
_cell.length_a   1.000
_cell.length_b   1.000
_cell.length_c   1.000
_cell.angle_alpha   90.00
_cell.angle_beta   90.00
_cell.angle_gamma   90.00
#
_symmetry.space_group_name_H-M   'P 1'
#
loop_
_entity.id
_entity.type
_entity.pdbx_description
1 polymer ?
#
loop_
_entity_poly.entity_id
_entity_poly.type
_entity_poly.pdbx_seq_one_letter_code
_entity_poly.pdbx_strand_id
1 'polypeptide(L)'
;MNAHQTTFCVNCATRLETIALDEDGGAKSRLRCPACGWTHWNNPTPVLAAVIELVDRGGRVLLARNAAWPGKFFGLVTGFMEAGETPEEGLAREVAEETSLTVEGLSLIGVYEFRRMNQVIIAYQVQARGEVVLSPELIDYRMIEPGRIKCWPAGTGHALADWLRSRGIEPQWMELPPGKRAIEVDVE
;
A
#
# COMPACT_ATOMS: atom_id res chain seq x y z
N MET A 1 6.13 -9.11 14.34
CA MET A 1 6.96 -7.93 14.61
C MET A 1 6.10 -7.01 15.46
N ASN A 2 6.58 -6.61 16.64
CA ASN A 2 5.83 -5.71 17.51
C ASN A 2 5.69 -4.38 16.76
N ALA A 3 4.45 -3.92 16.58
CA ALA A 3 4.19 -2.53 16.20
C ALA A 3 5.02 -1.67 17.16
N HIS A 4 5.82 -0.75 16.63
CA HIS A 4 6.57 0.19 17.46
C HIS A 4 5.56 0.95 18.30
N GLN A 5 5.43 0.54 19.56
CA GLN A 5 4.55 1.21 20.49
C GLN A 5 5.15 2.60 20.75
N THR A 6 4.45 3.64 20.33
CA THR A 6 4.80 5.02 20.68
C THR A 6 4.94 5.11 22.20
N THR A 7 6.14 5.35 22.69
CA THR A 7 6.43 5.32 24.14
C THR A 7 6.47 6.72 24.72
N PHE A 8 6.77 7.73 23.89
CA PHE A 8 6.92 9.13 24.31
C PHE A 8 5.99 10.05 23.51
N CYS A 9 5.56 11.11 24.16
CA CYS A 9 4.72 12.14 23.56
C CYS A 9 5.49 12.90 22.46
N VAL A 10 4.89 13.02 21.27
CA VAL A 10 5.48 13.76 20.15
C VAL A 10 5.55 15.27 20.40
N ASN A 11 4.73 15.81 21.34
CA ASN A 11 4.70 17.24 21.63
C ASN A 11 5.70 17.68 22.71
N CYS A 12 5.95 16.83 23.72
CA CYS A 12 6.74 17.24 24.89
C CYS A 12 7.70 16.17 25.42
N ALA A 13 7.86 15.07 24.67
CA ALA A 13 8.74 13.96 25.00
C ALA A 13 8.48 13.27 26.38
N THR A 14 7.40 13.60 27.07
CA THR A 14 7.02 12.90 28.30
C THR A 14 6.57 11.49 27.97
N ARG A 15 6.90 10.52 28.83
CA ARG A 15 6.47 9.13 28.66
C ARG A 15 4.94 9.04 28.68
N LEU A 16 4.38 8.32 27.71
CA LEU A 16 2.93 8.09 27.61
C LEU A 16 2.49 7.04 28.65
N GLU A 17 1.27 7.22 29.13
CA GLU A 17 0.60 6.30 30.06
C GLU A 17 -0.64 5.72 29.40
N THR A 18 -0.92 4.46 29.72
CA THR A 18 -2.17 3.82 29.28
C THR A 18 -3.29 4.23 30.22
N ILE A 19 -4.32 4.84 29.69
CA ILE A 19 -5.52 5.22 30.42
C ILE A 19 -6.77 4.62 29.80
N ALA A 20 -7.84 4.46 30.58
CA ALA A 20 -9.18 4.26 30.06
C ALA A 20 -9.77 5.63 29.73
N LEU A 21 -10.12 5.85 28.46
CA LEU A 21 -10.79 7.07 28.00
C LEU A 21 -12.22 6.73 27.58
N ASP A 22 -13.18 7.46 28.15
CA ASP A 22 -14.58 7.31 27.74
C ASP A 22 -14.79 7.98 26.38
N GLU A 23 -15.23 7.20 25.40
CA GLU A 23 -15.52 7.61 24.05
C GLU A 23 -16.97 7.20 23.70
N ASP A 24 -17.53 7.71 22.58
CA ASP A 24 -18.91 7.44 22.14
C ASP A 24 -19.25 5.93 21.97
N GLY A 25 -18.32 5.06 22.00
CA GLY A 25 -18.51 3.59 21.97
C GLY A 25 -18.16 2.90 23.28
N GLY A 26 -18.05 3.65 24.41
CA GLY A 26 -17.63 3.16 25.72
C GLY A 26 -16.13 3.35 25.98
N ALA A 27 -15.67 2.88 27.13
CA ALA A 27 -14.27 3.07 27.58
C ALA A 27 -13.31 2.30 26.67
N LYS A 28 -12.29 3.02 26.17
CA LYS A 28 -11.20 2.46 25.37
C LYS A 28 -9.84 2.71 26.01
N SER A 29 -8.95 1.74 25.89
CA SER A 29 -7.56 1.89 26.32
C SER A 29 -6.79 2.76 25.33
N ARG A 30 -6.21 3.88 25.78
CA ARG A 30 -5.43 4.80 24.96
C ARG A 30 -4.12 5.14 25.62
N LEU A 31 -3.09 5.44 24.83
CA LEU A 31 -1.87 6.03 25.30
C LEU A 31 -2.03 7.56 25.34
N ARG A 32 -1.89 8.16 26.52
CA ARG A 32 -2.03 9.60 26.73
C ARG A 32 -0.87 10.18 27.48
N CYS A 33 -0.52 11.41 27.14
CA CYS A 33 0.52 12.16 27.83
C CYS A 33 -0.03 12.78 29.13
N PRO A 34 0.54 12.46 30.30
CA PRO A 34 0.11 13.04 31.56
C PRO A 34 0.47 14.52 31.71
N ALA A 35 1.46 15.01 30.94
CA ALA A 35 1.92 16.40 31.04
C ALA A 35 1.13 17.36 30.12
N CYS A 36 0.85 17.01 28.87
CA CYS A 36 0.19 17.91 27.91
C CYS A 36 -1.17 17.43 27.39
N GLY A 37 -1.62 16.25 27.79
CA GLY A 37 -2.91 15.70 27.40
C GLY A 37 -2.99 15.13 25.99
N TRP A 38 -1.89 15.13 25.19
CA TRP A 38 -1.88 14.54 23.87
C TRP A 38 -2.22 13.04 23.94
N THR A 39 -3.10 12.59 23.02
CA THR A 39 -3.55 11.21 22.97
C THR A 39 -3.09 10.56 21.66
N HIS A 40 -2.49 9.38 21.75
CA HIS A 40 -2.17 8.55 20.60
C HIS A 40 -3.40 7.73 20.19
N TRP A 41 -4.04 8.12 19.10
CA TRP A 41 -5.27 7.51 18.63
C TRP A 41 -5.05 6.15 17.94
N ASN A 42 -3.81 5.89 17.53
CA ASN A 42 -3.45 4.67 16.78
C ASN A 42 -4.27 4.47 15.51
N ASN A 43 -4.54 5.56 14.81
CA ASN A 43 -5.25 5.50 13.52
C ASN A 43 -4.40 4.76 12.48
N PRO A 44 -5.03 4.02 11.56
CA PRO A 44 -4.29 3.39 10.47
C PRO A 44 -3.64 4.44 9.57
N THR A 45 -2.43 4.11 9.11
CA THR A 45 -1.70 4.96 8.15
C THR A 45 -2.27 4.77 6.75
N PRO A 46 -2.61 5.84 6.01
CA PRO A 46 -3.01 5.74 4.62
C PRO A 46 -1.81 5.37 3.73
N VAL A 47 -2.02 4.37 2.87
CA VAL A 47 -1.07 3.90 1.86
C VAL A 47 -1.77 3.95 0.50
N LEU A 48 -1.13 4.55 -0.48
CA LEU A 48 -1.59 4.62 -1.85
C LEU A 48 -1.08 3.42 -2.64
N ALA A 49 -1.89 2.85 -3.52
CA ALA A 49 -1.51 1.71 -4.34
C ALA A 49 -1.94 1.90 -5.79
N ALA A 50 -1.02 1.66 -6.73
CA ALA A 50 -1.24 1.84 -8.16
C ALA A 50 -1.30 0.51 -8.92
N VAL A 51 -2.45 0.20 -9.54
CA VAL A 51 -2.51 -0.74 -10.66
C VAL A 51 -2.14 0.04 -11.92
N ILE A 52 -0.86 0.03 -12.29
CA ILE A 52 -0.31 0.82 -13.40
C ILE A 52 -0.54 0.06 -14.71
N GLU A 53 -1.43 0.59 -15.53
CA GLU A 53 -1.71 0.12 -16.89
C GLU A 53 -0.92 0.97 -17.89
N LEU A 54 -0.03 0.35 -18.65
CA LEU A 54 0.81 1.00 -19.64
C LEU A 54 0.05 1.13 -20.97
N VAL A 55 -0.47 2.33 -21.24
CA VAL A 55 -1.32 2.60 -22.41
C VAL A 55 -0.55 2.53 -23.73
N ASP A 56 0.73 2.79 -23.72
CA ASP A 56 1.65 2.68 -24.86
C ASP A 56 2.23 1.27 -25.07
N ARG A 57 1.87 0.31 -24.21
CA ARG A 57 2.34 -1.09 -24.24
C ARG A 57 1.20 -2.10 -24.24
N GLY A 58 0.09 -1.75 -24.88
CA GLY A 58 -1.07 -2.63 -25.07
C GLY A 58 -1.82 -2.94 -23.77
N GLY A 59 -1.81 -2.03 -22.80
CA GLY A 59 -2.54 -2.21 -21.54
C GLY A 59 -1.91 -3.23 -20.57
N ARG A 60 -0.62 -3.52 -20.73
CA ARG A 60 0.10 -4.36 -19.78
C ARG A 60 0.21 -3.67 -18.44
N VAL A 61 0.13 -4.45 -17.36
CA VAL A 61 0.24 -3.97 -15.99
C VAL A 61 1.70 -4.08 -15.54
N LEU A 62 2.21 -2.98 -14.98
CA LEU A 62 3.52 -2.97 -14.35
C LEU A 62 3.40 -3.49 -12.92
N LEU A 63 4.16 -4.52 -12.61
CA LEU A 63 4.43 -4.98 -11.24
C LEU A 63 5.91 -4.78 -10.96
N ALA A 64 6.23 -4.30 -9.76
CA ALA A 64 7.60 -3.99 -9.37
C ALA A 64 8.05 -4.80 -8.15
N ARG A 65 9.36 -5.02 -8.05
CA ARG A 65 10.01 -5.67 -6.91
C ARG A 65 10.72 -4.65 -6.05
N ASN A 66 10.29 -4.54 -4.80
CA ASN A 66 10.94 -3.66 -3.84
C ASN A 66 12.27 -4.28 -3.33
N ALA A 67 13.29 -3.45 -3.20
CA ALA A 67 14.63 -3.83 -2.73
C ALA A 67 14.63 -4.44 -1.32
N ALA A 68 13.68 -4.04 -0.47
CA ALA A 68 13.57 -4.53 0.90
C ALA A 68 12.85 -5.89 1.03
N TRP A 69 12.30 -6.44 -0.06
CA TRP A 69 11.62 -7.74 0.00
C TRP A 69 12.61 -8.90 -0.08
N PRO A 70 12.49 -9.91 0.80
CA PRO A 70 13.45 -11.02 0.86
C PRO A 70 13.31 -12.00 -0.31
N GLY A 71 12.13 -12.11 -0.94
CA GLY A 71 11.87 -13.01 -2.07
C GLY A 71 11.84 -12.28 -3.41
N LYS A 72 11.58 -13.03 -4.50
CA LYS A 72 11.42 -12.50 -5.87
C LYS A 72 9.95 -12.20 -6.20
N PHE A 73 9.25 -11.59 -5.27
CA PHE A 73 7.86 -11.18 -5.45
C PHE A 73 7.78 -9.85 -6.20
N PHE A 74 6.79 -9.74 -7.10
CA PHE A 74 6.44 -8.53 -7.81
C PHE A 74 5.04 -8.09 -7.38
N GLY A 75 4.92 -6.87 -6.89
CA GLY A 75 3.68 -6.28 -6.38
C GLY A 75 3.33 -4.98 -7.06
N LEU A 76 2.25 -4.36 -6.59
CA LEU A 76 1.90 -3.01 -7.03
C LEU A 76 2.92 -2.00 -6.49
N VAL A 77 3.11 -0.90 -7.21
CA VAL A 77 3.77 0.31 -6.71
C VAL A 77 2.91 0.90 -5.60
N THR A 78 3.53 1.23 -4.47
CA THR A 78 2.83 1.73 -3.28
C THR A 78 3.67 2.76 -2.56
N GLY A 79 3.04 3.83 -2.08
CA GLY A 79 3.69 4.83 -1.26
C GLY A 79 2.83 5.34 -0.12
N PHE A 80 3.42 6.08 0.79
CA PHE A 80 2.68 6.74 1.86
C PHE A 80 2.08 8.06 1.36
N MET A 81 0.82 8.29 1.73
CA MET A 81 0.22 9.59 1.53
C MET A 81 0.89 10.61 2.46
N GLU A 82 1.33 11.73 1.91
CA GLU A 82 1.96 12.82 2.64
C GLU A 82 0.96 13.88 3.11
N ALA A 83 1.38 14.70 4.08
CA ALA A 83 0.55 15.79 4.57
C ALA A 83 0.40 16.88 3.52
N GLY A 84 -0.85 17.28 3.25
CA GLY A 84 -1.15 18.39 2.35
C GLY A 84 -1.40 18.00 0.89
N GLU A 85 -1.32 16.71 0.56
CA GLU A 85 -1.67 16.19 -0.78
C GLU A 85 -3.01 15.44 -0.76
N THR A 86 -3.69 15.40 -1.89
CA THR A 86 -4.81 14.48 -2.12
C THR A 86 -4.27 13.07 -2.44
N PRO A 87 -5.08 12.00 -2.28
CA PRO A 87 -4.65 10.66 -2.67
C PRO A 87 -4.18 10.56 -4.13
N GLU A 88 -4.83 11.28 -5.04
CA GLU A 88 -4.51 11.32 -6.46
C GLU A 88 -3.15 12.00 -6.72
N GLU A 89 -2.88 13.12 -6.05
CA GLU A 89 -1.61 13.85 -6.15
C GLU A 89 -0.46 12.98 -5.60
N GLY A 90 -0.65 12.40 -4.41
CA GLY A 90 0.34 11.51 -3.81
C GLY A 90 0.63 10.28 -4.66
N LEU A 91 -0.40 9.65 -5.22
CA LEU A 91 -0.18 8.48 -6.07
C LEU A 91 0.53 8.83 -7.39
N ALA A 92 0.18 9.97 -8.02
CA ALA A 92 0.87 10.42 -9.22
C ALA A 92 2.35 10.72 -8.94
N ARG A 93 2.66 11.32 -7.79
CA ARG A 93 4.03 11.55 -7.31
C ARG A 93 4.78 10.23 -7.14
N GLU A 94 4.23 9.27 -6.39
CA GLU A 94 4.87 7.95 -6.15
C GLU A 94 5.14 7.21 -7.48
N VAL A 95 4.18 7.18 -8.41
CA VAL A 95 4.37 6.55 -9.72
C VAL A 95 5.50 7.23 -10.49
N ALA A 96 5.54 8.55 -10.50
CA ALA A 96 6.60 9.29 -11.19
C ALA A 96 7.98 9.08 -10.53
N GLU A 97 8.07 9.14 -9.20
CA GLU A 97 9.30 8.97 -8.43
C GLU A 97 9.87 7.56 -8.55
N GLU A 98 9.02 6.54 -8.42
CA GLU A 98 9.46 5.14 -8.41
C GLU A 98 9.69 4.55 -9.81
N THR A 99 9.01 5.06 -10.84
CA THR A 99 9.02 4.44 -12.18
C THR A 99 9.36 5.38 -13.32
N SER A 100 9.44 6.69 -13.08
CA SER A 100 9.60 7.76 -14.09
C SER A 100 8.50 7.80 -15.16
N LEU A 101 7.38 7.12 -14.95
CA LEU A 101 6.24 7.13 -15.87
C LEU A 101 5.43 8.43 -15.74
N THR A 102 4.84 8.86 -16.85
CA THR A 102 3.88 9.95 -16.87
C THR A 102 2.47 9.42 -16.68
N VAL A 103 1.80 9.88 -15.64
CA VAL A 103 0.39 9.53 -15.33
C VAL A 103 -0.53 10.34 -16.24
N GLU A 104 -1.46 9.67 -16.91
CA GLU A 104 -2.46 10.28 -17.80
C GLU A 104 -3.88 10.23 -17.24
N GLY A 105 -4.15 9.27 -16.37
CA GLY A 105 -5.47 9.10 -15.76
C GLY A 105 -5.41 8.27 -14.49
N LEU A 106 -6.32 8.58 -13.57
CA LEU A 106 -6.48 7.92 -12.28
C LEU A 106 -7.97 7.59 -12.08
N SER A 107 -8.26 6.39 -11.60
CA SER A 107 -9.60 5.98 -11.22
C SER A 107 -9.56 5.15 -9.95
N LEU A 108 -10.32 5.53 -8.95
CA LEU A 108 -10.39 4.78 -7.68
C LEU A 108 -10.92 3.36 -7.92
N ILE A 109 -10.19 2.36 -7.45
CA ILE A 109 -10.63 0.96 -7.41
C ILE A 109 -11.39 0.72 -6.11
N GLY A 110 -10.79 1.10 -4.98
CA GLY A 110 -11.40 0.91 -3.68
C GLY A 110 -10.45 1.17 -2.52
N VAL A 111 -11.00 0.93 -1.32
CA VAL A 111 -10.27 1.08 -0.05
C VAL A 111 -10.23 -0.28 0.63
N TYR A 112 -9.03 -0.68 1.07
CA TYR A 112 -8.76 -2.02 1.59
C TYR A 112 -8.07 -1.96 2.94
N GLU A 113 -8.39 -2.90 3.81
CA GLU A 113 -7.72 -3.02 5.09
C GLU A 113 -6.36 -3.74 4.98
N PHE A 114 -5.40 -3.28 5.76
CA PHE A 114 -4.17 -4.02 5.97
C PHE A 114 -3.81 -4.01 7.46
N ARG A 115 -4.64 -4.71 8.24
CA ARG A 115 -4.64 -4.70 9.72
C ARG A 115 -3.28 -5.04 10.31
N ARG A 116 -2.56 -5.98 9.71
CA ARG A 116 -1.26 -6.42 10.20
C ARG A 116 -0.24 -5.29 10.31
N MET A 117 -0.34 -4.30 9.41
CA MET A 117 0.55 -3.13 9.38
C MET A 117 -0.11 -1.88 9.96
N ASN A 118 -1.36 -1.98 10.46
CA ASN A 118 -2.17 -0.83 10.87
C ASN A 118 -2.25 0.21 9.74
N GLN A 119 -2.61 -0.24 8.53
CA GLN A 119 -2.71 0.59 7.34
C GLN A 119 -4.09 0.47 6.70
N VAL A 120 -4.49 1.52 6.01
CA VAL A 120 -5.59 1.54 5.06
C VAL A 120 -5.00 1.79 3.67
N ILE A 121 -5.32 0.91 2.71
CA ILE A 121 -4.84 1.01 1.34
C ILE A 121 -5.90 1.68 0.50
N ILE A 122 -5.56 2.78 -0.18
CA ILE A 122 -6.41 3.46 -1.15
C ILE A 122 -5.83 3.12 -2.53
N ALA A 123 -6.52 2.27 -3.27
CA ALA A 123 -6.02 1.73 -4.52
C ALA A 123 -6.69 2.36 -5.74
N TYR A 124 -5.87 2.72 -6.72
CA TYR A 124 -6.29 3.30 -7.99
C TYR A 124 -5.80 2.48 -9.18
N GLN A 125 -6.60 2.45 -10.24
CA GLN A 125 -6.10 2.23 -11.59
C GLN A 125 -5.37 3.48 -12.04
N VAL A 126 -4.17 3.30 -12.59
CA VAL A 126 -3.34 4.38 -13.13
C VAL A 126 -3.05 4.08 -14.59
N GLN A 127 -3.51 4.95 -15.48
CA GLN A 127 -3.10 4.95 -16.88
C GLN A 127 -1.79 5.73 -17.00
N ALA A 128 -0.73 5.09 -17.46
CA ALA A 128 0.58 5.72 -17.57
C ALA A 128 1.29 5.32 -18.86
N ARG A 129 2.26 6.14 -19.26
CA ARG A 129 3.13 5.91 -20.43
C ARG A 129 4.57 6.34 -20.15
N GLY A 130 5.47 5.91 -21.01
CA GLY A 130 6.87 6.33 -21.02
C GLY A 130 7.84 5.16 -20.81
N GLU A 131 9.10 5.52 -20.69
CA GLU A 131 10.15 4.56 -20.37
C GLU A 131 10.22 4.33 -18.86
N VAL A 132 10.24 3.06 -18.45
CA VAL A 132 10.34 2.71 -17.03
C VAL A 132 11.79 2.85 -16.59
N VAL A 133 12.02 3.80 -15.68
CA VAL A 133 13.29 3.98 -14.99
C VAL A 133 13.00 3.87 -13.49
N LEU A 134 13.53 2.81 -12.88
CA LEU A 134 13.25 2.52 -11.47
C LEU A 134 14.06 3.41 -10.53
N SER A 135 13.44 3.83 -9.43
CA SER A 135 14.13 4.43 -8.29
C SER A 135 14.99 3.38 -7.56
N PRO A 136 15.89 3.79 -6.64
CA PRO A 136 16.66 2.84 -5.82
C PRO A 136 15.82 1.94 -4.92
N GLU A 137 14.55 2.26 -4.68
CA GLU A 137 13.63 1.44 -3.88
C GLU A 137 13.13 0.21 -4.64
N LEU A 138 13.14 0.27 -5.97
CA LEU A 138 12.71 -0.81 -6.85
C LEU A 138 13.92 -1.39 -7.60
N ILE A 139 14.07 -2.70 -7.60
CA ILE A 139 15.24 -3.38 -8.21
C ILE A 139 14.92 -4.15 -9.48
N ASP A 140 13.65 -4.38 -9.77
CA ASP A 140 13.20 -5.12 -10.96
C ASP A 140 11.72 -4.82 -11.23
N TYR A 141 11.27 -5.04 -12.46
CA TYR A 141 9.85 -4.93 -12.82
C TYR A 141 9.45 -5.93 -13.89
N ARG A 142 8.15 -6.19 -13.98
CA ARG A 142 7.53 -7.01 -15.03
C ARG A 142 6.35 -6.26 -15.63
N MET A 143 6.14 -6.42 -16.93
CA MET A 143 4.97 -5.94 -17.66
C MET A 143 4.15 -7.15 -18.06
N ILE A 144 3.01 -7.35 -17.41
CA ILE A 144 2.22 -8.58 -17.53
C ILE A 144 0.86 -8.24 -18.16
N GLU A 145 0.39 -9.09 -19.07
CA GLU A 145 -0.96 -9.00 -19.59
C GLU A 145 -1.99 -9.26 -18.48
N PRO A 146 -3.07 -8.46 -18.35
CA PRO A 146 -4.02 -8.59 -17.27
C PRO A 146 -4.51 -10.01 -17.00
N GLY A 147 -4.86 -10.77 -18.01
CA GLY A 147 -5.34 -12.16 -17.89
C GLY A 147 -4.30 -13.18 -17.42
N ARG A 148 -3.02 -12.78 -17.29
CA ARG A 148 -1.93 -13.65 -16.84
C ARG A 148 -1.42 -13.30 -15.45
N ILE A 149 -1.98 -12.27 -14.83
CA ILE A 149 -1.56 -11.84 -13.50
C ILE A 149 -2.15 -12.76 -12.44
N LYS A 150 -1.32 -13.18 -11.50
CA LYS A 150 -1.77 -13.88 -10.29
C LYS A 150 -1.85 -12.90 -9.13
N CYS A 151 -3.02 -12.79 -8.50
CA CYS A 151 -3.26 -11.99 -7.31
C CYS A 151 -2.75 -12.69 -6.06
N TRP A 152 -2.35 -11.93 -5.06
CA TRP A 152 -1.94 -12.47 -3.76
C TRP A 152 -3.01 -12.20 -2.69
N PRO A 153 -3.21 -13.11 -1.72
CA PRO A 153 -4.35 -13.05 -0.78
C PRO A 153 -4.08 -12.11 0.40
N ALA A 154 -3.61 -10.89 0.15
CA ALA A 154 -3.38 -9.88 1.18
C ALA A 154 -3.26 -8.47 0.59
N GLY A 155 -3.73 -7.47 1.32
CA GLY A 155 -3.50 -6.05 1.04
C GLY A 155 -3.83 -5.67 -0.41
N THR A 156 -2.83 -5.20 -1.13
CA THR A 156 -2.97 -4.72 -2.52
C THR A 156 -3.37 -5.81 -3.53
N GLY A 157 -3.22 -7.09 -3.21
CA GLY A 157 -3.67 -8.18 -4.08
C GLY A 157 -5.19 -8.23 -4.26
N HIS A 158 -5.95 -7.80 -3.25
CA HIS A 158 -7.42 -7.68 -3.35
C HIS A 158 -7.82 -6.54 -4.29
N ALA A 159 -7.11 -5.42 -4.24
CA ALA A 159 -7.33 -4.31 -5.16
C ALA A 159 -7.08 -4.71 -6.62
N LEU A 160 -5.99 -5.45 -6.86
CA LEU A 160 -5.68 -5.99 -8.19
C LEU A 160 -6.77 -6.96 -8.67
N ALA A 161 -7.28 -7.81 -7.80
CA ALA A 161 -8.36 -8.74 -8.11
C ALA A 161 -9.66 -8.00 -8.49
N ASP A 162 -10.03 -6.96 -7.76
CA ASP A 162 -11.23 -6.17 -8.05
C ASP A 162 -11.09 -5.39 -9.36
N TRP A 163 -9.90 -4.86 -9.65
CA TRP A 163 -9.60 -4.24 -10.93
C TRP A 163 -9.72 -5.24 -12.11
N LEU A 164 -9.21 -6.47 -11.95
CA LEU A 164 -9.37 -7.51 -12.98
C LEU A 164 -10.85 -7.85 -13.21
N ARG A 165 -11.64 -8.01 -12.15
CA ARG A 165 -13.09 -8.26 -12.25
C ARG A 165 -13.83 -7.14 -12.97
N SER A 166 -13.47 -5.87 -12.71
CA SER A 166 -14.08 -4.73 -13.41
C SER A 166 -13.85 -4.76 -14.94
N ARG A 167 -12.84 -5.54 -15.39
CA ARG A 167 -12.52 -5.77 -16.79
C ARG A 167 -13.09 -7.10 -17.33
N GLY A 168 -13.89 -7.80 -16.54
CA GLY A 168 -14.45 -9.11 -16.93
C GLY A 168 -13.43 -10.24 -16.87
N ILE A 169 -12.30 -10.06 -16.17
CA ILE A 169 -11.25 -11.07 -16.01
C ILE A 169 -11.39 -11.69 -14.62
N GLU A 170 -11.57 -13.02 -14.56
CA GLU A 170 -11.61 -13.74 -13.28
C GLU A 170 -10.19 -13.83 -12.69
N PRO A 171 -9.97 -13.33 -11.46
CA PRO A 171 -8.65 -13.32 -10.84
C PRO A 171 -8.13 -14.74 -10.57
N GLN A 172 -6.89 -14.99 -10.95
CA GLN A 172 -6.14 -16.16 -10.53
C GLN A 172 -5.37 -15.81 -9.24
N TRP A 173 -5.39 -16.72 -8.28
CA TRP A 173 -4.72 -16.50 -7.00
C TRP A 173 -3.41 -17.29 -6.90
N MET A 174 -2.43 -16.66 -6.27
CA MET A 174 -1.18 -17.33 -5.92
C MET A 174 -1.42 -18.29 -4.76
N GLU A 175 -0.91 -19.50 -4.88
CA GLU A 175 -0.79 -20.41 -3.75
C GLU A 175 0.44 -20.05 -2.93
N LEU A 176 0.22 -19.70 -1.67
CA LEU A 176 1.29 -19.40 -0.74
C LEU A 176 1.54 -20.59 0.19
N PRO A 177 2.80 -20.97 0.43
CA PRO A 177 3.11 -21.97 1.44
C PRO A 177 2.56 -21.56 2.81
N PRO A 178 2.11 -22.49 3.65
CA PRO A 178 1.58 -22.19 4.99
C PRO A 178 2.52 -21.28 5.80
N GLY A 179 1.97 -20.19 6.33
CA GLY A 179 2.70 -19.21 7.14
C GLY A 179 3.64 -18.28 6.39
N LYS A 180 3.73 -18.39 5.06
CA LYS A 180 4.52 -17.46 4.22
C LYS A 180 3.68 -16.30 3.71
N ARG A 181 4.35 -15.15 3.52
CA ARG A 181 3.80 -13.96 2.84
C ARG A 181 4.23 -13.96 1.39
N ALA A 182 3.49 -13.29 0.51
CA ALA A 182 3.86 -13.18 -0.90
C ALA A 182 5.30 -12.63 -1.09
N ILE A 183 5.68 -11.62 -0.32
CA ILE A 183 7.03 -11.02 -0.36
C ILE A 183 8.18 -11.96 0.07
N GLU A 184 7.86 -13.14 0.62
CA GLU A 184 8.83 -14.14 1.10
C GLU A 184 8.94 -15.34 0.15
N VAL A 185 8.25 -15.31 -0.97
CA VAL A 185 8.28 -16.38 -1.97
C VAL A 185 8.89 -15.89 -3.28
N ASP A 186 9.52 -16.82 -3.99
CA ASP A 186 9.97 -16.58 -5.35
C ASP A 186 8.81 -16.89 -6.30
N VAL A 187 8.43 -15.92 -7.10
CA VAL A 187 7.37 -16.05 -8.11
C VAL A 187 8.04 -16.16 -9.48
N GLU A 188 7.82 -17.29 -10.15
CA GLU A 188 8.26 -17.52 -11.54
C GLU A 188 7.36 -16.80 -12.55
#